data_fa2d9c462961e315a405becc7822a7ea
#
_entry.id   fa2d9c462961e315a405becc7822a7ea
#
_cell.length_a   1.000
_cell.length_b   1.000
_cell.length_c   1.000
_cell.angle_alpha   90.00
_cell.angle_beta   90.00
_cell.angle_gamma   90.00
#
_symmetry.space_group_name_H-M   'P 1'
#
loop_
_entity.id
_entity.type
_entity.pdbx_description
1 polymer ?
#
loop_
_entity_poly.entity_id
_entity_poly.type
_entity_poly.pdbx_seq_one_letter_code
_entity_poly.pdbx_strand_id
1 'polypeptide(L)'
;TTVKTANSGITFANGVIAAGQNLTIDSTGGPVSINSVMGSGTATSLTVNADSTDGGDNADTTETISIGAIGTANEIGAVTLDAADGITFTGDITLADAAGADLDIDGKVFISGNVTIDTDNTTGGGTDDGTINFSSTIDGVTEDPAVADNLVIHAGGAGGGSLTLSGNIGDGVALSSLKINATAGNLAFTVPQIGGGDAVGVTGNVDIGNAASGAITFSGTGTNALDVGGVLTVTGNGGATAFQFTGTNVEIRGDGGIAFVNGSGTDD
;
A
#
# COMPACT_ATOMS: atom_id res chain seq x y z
N THR A 1 -10.09 23.40 2.46
CA THR A 1 -10.92 23.30 3.68
C THR A 1 -10.15 22.55 4.75
N THR A 2 -10.15 23.07 5.99
CA THR A 2 -9.46 22.42 7.11
C THR A 2 -10.45 22.14 8.23
N VAL A 3 -10.42 20.90 8.74
CA VAL A 3 -11.09 20.49 9.97
C VAL A 3 -10.00 20.18 10.99
N LYS A 4 -10.00 20.86 12.13
CA LYS A 4 -8.96 20.72 13.13
C LYS A 4 -9.53 20.59 14.53
N THR A 5 -8.95 19.68 15.32
CA THR A 5 -9.16 19.58 16.77
C THR A 5 -7.82 19.59 17.48
N ALA A 6 -7.83 19.84 18.78
CA ALA A 6 -6.64 19.75 19.62
C ALA A 6 -6.77 18.51 20.51
N ASN A 7 -5.97 17.49 20.28
CA ASN A 7 -5.90 16.24 21.06
C ASN A 7 -7.26 15.56 21.27
N SER A 8 -8.13 15.65 20.26
CA SER A 8 -9.47 15.04 20.31
C SER A 8 -9.78 14.36 18.99
N GLY A 9 -10.41 13.21 19.06
CA GLY A 9 -10.75 12.45 17.86
C GLY A 9 -11.69 13.18 16.90
N ILE A 10 -11.55 12.89 15.62
CA ILE A 10 -12.43 13.36 14.55
C ILE A 10 -13.10 12.15 13.92
N THR A 11 -14.42 12.16 13.81
CA THR A 11 -15.17 11.05 13.21
C THR A 11 -16.13 11.55 12.14
N PHE A 12 -16.03 10.95 10.95
CA PHE A 12 -16.97 11.12 9.84
C PHE A 12 -17.66 9.79 9.54
N ALA A 13 -18.82 9.58 10.17
CA ALA A 13 -19.53 8.29 10.07
C ALA A 13 -20.20 8.02 8.71
N ASN A 14 -20.55 9.06 7.96
CA ASN A 14 -21.29 8.96 6.70
C ASN A 14 -20.48 9.37 5.45
N GLY A 15 -19.16 9.38 5.59
CA GLY A 15 -18.28 9.80 4.51
C GLY A 15 -18.15 11.32 4.36
N VAL A 16 -17.19 11.72 3.56
CA VAL A 16 -16.81 13.10 3.28
C VAL A 16 -16.77 13.32 1.77
N ILE A 17 -17.26 14.44 1.30
CA ILE A 17 -17.16 14.85 -0.09
C ILE A 17 -16.22 16.05 -0.16
N ALA A 18 -15.07 15.86 -0.81
CA ALA A 18 -14.10 16.90 -1.06
C ALA A 18 -14.31 17.47 -2.48
N ALA A 19 -15.43 18.17 -2.69
CA ALA A 19 -15.89 18.63 -4.00
C ALA A 19 -14.94 19.68 -4.63
N GLY A 20 -13.90 19.21 -5.35
CA GLY A 20 -12.96 20.06 -6.07
C GLY A 20 -12.08 20.96 -5.19
N GLN A 21 -11.94 20.62 -3.92
CA GLN A 21 -11.16 21.37 -2.94
C GLN A 21 -10.22 20.47 -2.16
N ASN A 22 -9.09 21.03 -1.78
CA ASN A 22 -8.19 20.35 -0.85
C ASN A 22 -8.85 20.26 0.53
N LEU A 23 -8.87 19.06 1.11
CA LEU A 23 -9.39 18.78 2.44
C LEU A 23 -8.23 18.39 3.35
N THR A 24 -8.09 19.11 4.45
CA THR A 24 -7.15 18.76 5.52
C THR A 24 -7.93 18.42 6.77
N ILE A 25 -7.63 17.27 7.37
CA ILE A 25 -8.17 16.81 8.65
C ILE A 25 -6.98 16.63 9.59
N ASP A 26 -6.97 17.38 10.69
CA ASP A 26 -5.85 17.46 11.61
C ASP A 26 -6.37 17.37 13.05
N SER A 27 -6.11 16.23 13.70
CA SER A 27 -6.54 16.00 15.08
C SER A 27 -5.47 16.36 16.11
N THR A 28 -4.25 16.65 15.68
CA THR A 28 -3.10 16.97 16.57
C THR A 28 -2.99 16.04 17.79
N GLY A 29 -3.00 14.73 17.58
CA GLY A 29 -2.79 13.71 18.61
C GLY A 29 -4.04 12.93 19.03
N GLY A 30 -5.15 13.05 18.34
CA GLY A 30 -6.35 12.23 18.57
C GLY A 30 -6.66 11.31 17.38
N PRO A 31 -7.46 10.26 17.56
CA PRO A 31 -7.78 9.33 16.48
C PRO A 31 -8.65 10.00 15.41
N VAL A 32 -8.39 9.67 14.15
CA VAL A 32 -9.23 10.08 13.01
C VAL A 32 -9.93 8.87 12.45
N SER A 33 -11.25 8.91 12.34
CA SER A 33 -12.06 7.86 11.73
C SER A 33 -12.91 8.41 10.60
N ILE A 34 -12.74 7.89 9.41
CA ILE A 34 -13.46 8.34 8.21
C ILE A 34 -14.01 7.11 7.48
N ASN A 35 -15.33 7.04 7.35
CA ASN A 35 -15.97 5.90 6.68
C ASN A 35 -15.69 5.87 5.17
N SER A 36 -15.72 7.02 4.52
CA SER A 36 -15.34 7.13 3.10
C SER A 36 -15.01 8.58 2.72
N VAL A 37 -14.18 8.73 1.68
CA VAL A 37 -13.89 10.03 1.07
C VAL A 37 -14.16 9.94 -0.44
N MET A 38 -14.89 10.90 -0.98
CA MET A 38 -15.13 11.04 -2.41
C MET A 38 -14.52 12.35 -2.88
N GLY A 39 -13.77 12.31 -3.96
CA GLY A 39 -13.18 13.46 -4.60
C GLY A 39 -14.04 14.01 -5.74
N SER A 40 -13.43 14.85 -6.57
CA SER A 40 -13.97 15.30 -7.85
C SER A 40 -12.86 15.36 -8.91
N GLY A 41 -12.09 14.28 -9.00
CA GLY A 41 -10.95 14.16 -9.93
C GLY A 41 -9.66 14.77 -9.40
N THR A 42 -8.72 15.02 -10.29
CA THR A 42 -7.32 15.41 -10.00
C THR A 42 -7.13 16.69 -9.21
N ALA A 43 -8.14 17.56 -9.18
CA ALA A 43 -8.08 18.86 -8.49
C ALA A 43 -8.34 18.75 -6.98
N THR A 44 -8.56 17.55 -6.45
CA THR A 44 -8.90 17.31 -5.04
C THR A 44 -7.76 16.60 -4.34
N SER A 45 -7.30 17.11 -3.21
CA SER A 45 -6.37 16.37 -2.34
C SER A 45 -6.95 16.15 -0.96
N LEU A 46 -6.53 15.06 -0.33
CA LEU A 46 -6.84 14.71 1.05
C LEU A 46 -5.54 14.67 1.86
N THR A 47 -5.50 15.39 2.96
CA THR A 47 -4.46 15.25 3.97
C THR A 47 -5.11 14.91 5.29
N VAL A 48 -4.72 13.82 5.91
CA VAL A 48 -5.15 13.41 7.25
C VAL A 48 -3.93 13.31 8.12
N ASN A 49 -3.91 14.10 9.19
CA ASN A 49 -2.85 14.09 10.18
C ASN A 49 -3.45 13.79 11.55
N ALA A 50 -3.03 12.67 12.13
CA ALA A 50 -3.35 12.28 13.50
C ALA A 50 -2.12 12.38 14.41
N ASP A 51 -0.94 12.68 13.87
CA ASP A 51 0.29 12.83 14.64
C ASP A 51 0.32 14.17 15.39
N SER A 52 0.77 14.14 16.64
CA SER A 52 1.02 15.34 17.43
C SER A 52 2.41 15.90 17.14
N THR A 53 2.50 17.14 16.70
CA THR A 53 3.78 17.83 16.43
C THR A 53 4.59 18.14 17.69
N ASP A 54 4.21 17.67 18.86
CA ASP A 54 4.89 17.99 20.11
C ASP A 54 6.13 17.13 20.43
N GLY A 55 6.63 16.42 19.42
CA GLY A 55 8.03 15.98 19.40
C GLY A 55 8.38 14.84 20.34
N GLY A 56 7.52 13.88 20.49
CA GLY A 56 8.03 12.59 20.92
C GLY A 56 7.60 12.07 22.25
N ASP A 57 6.34 12.13 22.56
CA ASP A 57 5.80 11.23 23.56
C ASP A 57 4.81 10.25 22.91
N ASN A 58 5.34 9.13 22.42
CA ASN A 58 4.59 7.92 22.08
C ASN A 58 3.85 7.32 23.31
N ALA A 59 3.41 8.14 24.24
CA ALA A 59 2.65 7.71 25.41
C ALA A 59 1.15 7.65 25.11
N ASP A 60 0.70 8.30 24.05
CA ASP A 60 -0.70 8.37 23.67
C ASP A 60 -0.97 7.37 22.52
N THR A 61 -1.40 6.17 22.83
CA THR A 61 -1.81 5.11 21.88
C THR A 61 -3.10 5.48 21.11
N THR A 62 -3.29 6.72 20.76
CA THR A 62 -4.51 7.23 20.13
C THR A 62 -4.29 7.98 18.84
N GLU A 63 -3.05 8.11 18.41
CA GLU A 63 -2.67 8.78 17.16
C GLU A 63 -2.85 7.86 15.95
N THR A 64 -4.10 7.46 15.73
CA THR A 64 -4.45 6.48 14.71
C THR A 64 -5.36 7.08 13.65
N ILE A 65 -5.25 6.55 12.44
CA ILE A 65 -6.18 6.83 11.35
C ILE A 65 -6.89 5.53 10.97
N SER A 66 -8.23 5.57 10.91
CA SER A 66 -9.04 4.50 10.35
C SER A 66 -9.81 5.04 9.16
N ILE A 67 -9.54 4.51 7.98
CA ILE A 67 -10.17 4.97 6.75
C ILE A 67 -10.84 3.79 6.03
N GLY A 68 -12.10 4.00 5.63
CA GLY A 68 -12.82 3.16 4.72
C GLY A 68 -12.42 3.43 3.26
N ALA A 69 -13.41 3.56 2.38
CA ALA A 69 -13.13 3.77 0.96
C ALA A 69 -12.68 5.20 0.63
N ILE A 70 -11.66 5.33 -0.22
CA ILE A 70 -11.24 6.62 -0.78
C ILE A 70 -11.40 6.58 -2.29
N GLY A 71 -12.06 7.57 -2.88
CA GLY A 71 -12.13 7.77 -4.32
C GLY A 71 -12.98 6.76 -5.11
N THR A 72 -13.54 5.73 -4.49
CA THR A 72 -14.23 4.63 -5.18
C THR A 72 -15.48 5.05 -5.97
N ALA A 73 -16.15 6.13 -5.58
CA ALA A 73 -17.29 6.66 -6.31
C ALA A 73 -16.90 7.83 -7.22
N ASN A 74 -15.95 8.64 -6.78
CA ASN A 74 -15.33 9.73 -7.54
C ASN A 74 -13.89 9.84 -7.09
N GLU A 75 -12.98 9.70 -8.00
CA GLU A 75 -11.55 9.70 -7.79
C GLU A 75 -11.06 10.95 -7.05
N ILE A 76 -9.96 10.80 -6.37
CA ILE A 76 -9.26 11.88 -5.67
C ILE A 76 -7.84 11.98 -6.25
N GLY A 77 -7.27 13.17 -6.23
CA GLY A 77 -5.89 13.38 -6.64
C GLY A 77 -4.90 12.84 -5.61
N ALA A 78 -4.20 13.70 -4.90
CA ALA A 78 -3.22 13.26 -3.91
C ALA A 78 -3.87 12.91 -2.55
N VAL A 79 -3.33 11.89 -1.89
CA VAL A 79 -3.71 11.48 -0.53
C VAL A 79 -2.45 11.38 0.33
N THR A 80 -2.43 12.12 1.45
CA THR A 80 -1.38 12.04 2.46
C THR A 80 -2.00 11.63 3.79
N LEU A 81 -1.46 10.58 4.40
CA LEU A 81 -1.90 10.06 5.70
C LEU A 81 -0.70 10.00 6.62
N ASP A 82 -0.81 10.58 7.81
CA ASP A 82 0.25 10.65 8.80
C ASP A 82 -0.29 10.31 10.19
N ALA A 83 0.21 9.21 10.78
CA ALA A 83 -0.23 8.72 12.08
C ALA A 83 0.85 7.91 12.79
N ALA A 84 1.27 8.36 13.97
CA ALA A 84 2.34 7.73 14.73
C ALA A 84 2.01 6.29 15.20
N ASP A 85 0.76 6.05 15.62
CA ASP A 85 0.31 4.74 16.14
C ASP A 85 -0.27 3.81 15.08
N GLY A 86 -0.46 4.30 13.85
CA GLY A 86 -0.79 3.51 12.68
C GLY A 86 -2.08 3.88 11.95
N ILE A 87 -2.18 3.35 10.76
CA ILE A 87 -3.21 3.66 9.77
C ILE A 87 -3.91 2.36 9.38
N THR A 88 -5.20 2.26 9.67
CA THR A 88 -6.01 1.10 9.30
C THR A 88 -6.83 1.38 8.05
N PHE A 89 -6.64 0.59 7.02
CA PHE A 89 -7.50 0.58 5.84
C PHE A 89 -8.58 -0.49 5.99
N THR A 90 -9.84 -0.08 5.82
CA THR A 90 -11.01 -0.96 5.86
C THR A 90 -11.79 -0.96 4.54
N GLY A 91 -11.27 -0.32 3.50
CA GLY A 91 -11.88 -0.23 2.17
C GLY A 91 -10.86 0.20 1.11
N ASP A 92 -11.31 0.20 -0.13
CA ASP A 92 -10.46 0.45 -1.30
C ASP A 92 -10.05 1.92 -1.42
N ILE A 93 -8.85 2.14 -1.99
CA ILE A 93 -8.31 3.46 -2.30
C ILE A 93 -8.13 3.55 -3.81
N THR A 94 -8.86 4.46 -4.45
CA THR A 94 -8.77 4.72 -5.88
C THR A 94 -8.36 6.18 -6.10
N LEU A 95 -7.18 6.38 -6.67
CA LEU A 95 -6.70 7.70 -7.03
C LEU A 95 -7.00 7.99 -8.50
N ALA A 96 -6.93 9.26 -8.86
CA ALA A 96 -7.10 9.68 -10.24
C ALA A 96 -5.89 9.23 -11.08
N ASP A 97 -6.15 8.82 -12.31
CA ASP A 97 -5.13 8.53 -13.31
C ASP A 97 -4.52 9.86 -13.81
N ALA A 98 -3.57 10.37 -13.04
CA ALA A 98 -2.92 11.65 -13.33
C ALA A 98 -1.60 11.80 -12.59
N ALA A 99 -0.67 12.54 -13.19
CA ALA A 99 0.56 12.95 -12.53
C ALA A 99 0.26 13.71 -11.23
N GLY A 100 0.89 13.29 -10.13
CA GLY A 100 0.70 13.88 -8.80
C GLY A 100 -0.55 13.41 -8.06
N ALA A 101 -1.25 12.40 -8.57
CA ALA A 101 -2.25 11.65 -7.80
C ALA A 101 -1.55 10.63 -6.89
N ASP A 102 -0.75 11.13 -5.96
CA ASP A 102 0.13 10.33 -5.13
C ASP A 102 -0.56 9.86 -3.85
N LEU A 103 -0.22 8.64 -3.41
CA LEU A 103 -0.55 8.12 -2.09
C LEU A 103 0.71 8.10 -1.23
N ASP A 104 0.78 8.98 -0.24
CA ASP A 104 1.88 9.05 0.71
C ASP A 104 1.39 8.69 2.11
N ILE A 105 2.00 7.64 2.67
CA ILE A 105 1.59 7.05 3.95
C ILE A 105 2.78 7.08 4.90
N ASP A 106 2.68 7.89 5.93
CA ASP A 106 3.65 7.94 7.01
C ASP A 106 3.06 7.31 8.28
N GLY A 107 3.58 6.14 8.63
CA GLY A 107 3.12 5.31 9.73
C GLY A 107 2.94 3.84 9.35
N LYS A 108 2.75 3.00 10.37
CA LYS A 108 2.43 1.58 10.19
C LYS A 108 1.07 1.42 9.55
N VAL A 109 0.94 0.49 8.62
CA VAL A 109 -0.32 0.19 7.96
C VAL A 109 -0.90 -1.13 8.44
N PHE A 110 -2.20 -1.12 8.71
CA PHE A 110 -2.98 -2.30 9.04
C PHE A 110 -4.07 -2.50 8.00
N ILE A 111 -4.14 -3.70 7.44
CA ILE A 111 -5.16 -4.08 6.45
C ILE A 111 -6.26 -4.83 7.17
N SER A 112 -7.49 -4.35 7.05
CA SER A 112 -8.69 -4.97 7.62
C SER A 112 -9.67 -5.35 6.54
N GLY A 113 -9.75 -6.61 6.23
CA GLY A 113 -10.59 -7.12 5.16
C GLY A 113 -9.94 -7.08 3.79
N ASN A 114 -10.74 -6.90 2.74
CA ASN A 114 -10.23 -6.79 1.37
C ASN A 114 -9.95 -5.33 1.04
N VAL A 115 -8.72 -5.00 0.75
CA VAL A 115 -8.29 -3.64 0.39
C VAL A 115 -7.58 -3.67 -0.96
N THR A 116 -8.04 -2.85 -1.89
CA THR A 116 -7.38 -2.57 -3.15
C THR A 116 -6.89 -1.13 -3.16
N ILE A 117 -5.62 -0.92 -3.46
CA ILE A 117 -5.03 0.40 -3.69
C ILE A 117 -4.74 0.49 -5.18
N ASP A 118 -5.35 1.46 -5.84
CA ASP A 118 -5.30 1.61 -7.28
C ASP A 118 -4.96 3.06 -7.66
N THR A 119 -3.78 3.24 -8.25
CA THR A 119 -3.33 4.51 -8.84
C THR A 119 -3.26 4.42 -10.38
N ASP A 120 -3.57 3.25 -10.94
CA ASP A 120 -3.63 2.97 -12.38
C ASP A 120 -5.10 2.74 -12.79
N ASN A 121 -5.92 3.75 -12.62
CA ASN A 121 -7.33 3.64 -13.02
C ASN A 121 -7.47 3.71 -14.54
N THR A 122 -7.43 2.55 -15.17
CA THR A 122 -7.39 2.30 -16.62
C THR A 122 -8.54 2.85 -17.44
N THR A 123 -9.50 3.54 -16.85
CA THR A 123 -10.66 4.08 -17.58
C THR A 123 -10.31 5.20 -18.58
N GLY A 124 -9.10 5.74 -18.55
CA GLY A 124 -8.68 6.84 -19.40
C GLY A 124 -7.50 6.60 -20.32
N GLY A 125 -6.72 5.51 -20.14
CA GLY A 125 -5.47 5.33 -20.88
C GLY A 125 -4.50 6.49 -20.63
N GLY A 126 -4.50 7.00 -19.39
CA GLY A 126 -3.61 8.06 -18.94
C GLY A 126 -2.14 7.67 -19.08
N THR A 127 -1.32 8.69 -19.24
CA THR A 127 0.14 8.51 -19.36
C THR A 127 0.88 8.91 -18.10
N ASP A 128 0.14 9.29 -17.05
CA ASP A 128 0.69 9.93 -15.87
C ASP A 128 0.09 9.29 -14.61
N ASP A 129 0.76 8.31 -14.05
CA ASP A 129 0.32 7.60 -12.85
C ASP A 129 0.91 8.21 -11.60
N GLY A 130 0.17 8.10 -10.49
CA GLY A 130 0.62 8.54 -9.18
C GLY A 130 1.63 7.58 -8.54
N THR A 131 2.36 8.10 -7.57
CA THR A 131 3.30 7.35 -6.74
C THR A 131 2.58 6.77 -5.52
N ILE A 132 2.94 5.55 -5.13
CA ILE A 132 2.54 4.94 -3.86
C ILE A 132 3.76 4.83 -2.97
N ASN A 133 3.70 5.41 -1.78
CA ASN A 133 4.76 5.37 -0.78
C ASN A 133 4.25 4.86 0.56
N PHE A 134 4.80 3.74 1.03
CA PHE A 134 4.64 3.23 2.38
C PHE A 134 5.95 3.43 3.13
N SER A 135 5.96 4.31 4.14
CA SER A 135 7.16 4.61 4.93
C SER A 135 7.51 3.54 5.97
N SER A 136 6.55 2.67 6.33
CA SER A 136 6.68 1.70 7.42
C SER A 136 6.11 0.32 7.05
N THR A 137 5.87 -0.53 8.04
CA THR A 137 5.37 -1.90 7.88
C THR A 137 3.93 -1.95 7.40
N ILE A 138 3.56 -3.06 6.76
CA ILE A 138 2.19 -3.38 6.35
C ILE A 138 1.81 -4.71 6.98
N ASP A 139 0.83 -4.70 7.87
CA ASP A 139 0.39 -5.86 8.64
C ASP A 139 -1.12 -6.11 8.45
N GLY A 140 -1.58 -7.32 8.76
CA GLY A 140 -3.01 -7.59 8.98
C GLY A 140 -3.47 -7.02 10.32
N VAL A 141 -4.78 -7.00 10.56
CA VAL A 141 -5.32 -6.59 11.89
C VAL A 141 -5.56 -7.77 12.80
N THR A 142 -5.70 -8.98 12.28
CA THR A 142 -6.04 -10.16 13.08
C THR A 142 -5.39 -11.43 12.54
N GLU A 143 -5.00 -12.31 13.46
CA GLU A 143 -4.59 -13.68 13.13
C GLU A 143 -5.79 -14.64 12.98
N ASP A 144 -7.02 -14.13 13.06
CA ASP A 144 -8.22 -14.95 12.88
C ASP A 144 -8.37 -15.34 11.40
N PRO A 145 -8.23 -16.63 11.04
CA PRO A 145 -8.32 -17.05 9.64
C PRO A 145 -9.73 -16.90 9.05
N ALA A 146 -10.73 -16.57 9.87
CA ALA A 146 -12.08 -16.27 9.40
C ALA A 146 -12.22 -14.83 8.88
N VAL A 147 -11.26 -13.96 9.18
CA VAL A 147 -11.19 -12.59 8.67
C VAL A 147 -10.04 -12.52 7.69
N ALA A 148 -10.36 -12.27 6.44
CA ALA A 148 -9.34 -12.21 5.38
C ALA A 148 -8.79 -10.78 5.30
N ASP A 149 -7.51 -10.60 5.60
CA ASP A 149 -6.78 -9.35 5.41
C ASP A 149 -6.01 -9.42 4.09
N ASN A 150 -6.68 -9.09 2.99
CA ASN A 150 -6.14 -9.17 1.64
C ASN A 150 -5.72 -7.79 1.15
N LEU A 151 -4.51 -7.70 0.62
CA LEU A 151 -4.00 -6.47 0.00
C LEU A 151 -3.73 -6.68 -1.48
N VAL A 152 -4.32 -5.82 -2.30
CA VAL A 152 -4.01 -5.69 -3.73
C VAL A 152 -3.48 -4.29 -3.98
N ILE A 153 -2.32 -4.18 -4.62
CA ILE A 153 -1.73 -2.91 -5.04
C ILE A 153 -1.64 -2.91 -6.56
N HIS A 154 -2.35 -1.99 -7.19
CA HIS A 154 -2.21 -1.65 -8.61
C HIS A 154 -1.44 -0.35 -8.70
N ALA A 155 -0.19 -0.43 -9.08
CA ALA A 155 0.71 0.71 -9.13
C ALA A 155 1.33 0.86 -10.52
N GLY A 156 1.39 2.07 -10.98
CA GLY A 156 2.05 2.45 -12.22
C GLY A 156 1.22 2.14 -13.47
N GLY A 157 1.39 2.95 -14.45
CA GLY A 157 0.85 2.86 -15.79
C GLY A 157 1.88 3.33 -16.81
N ALA A 158 1.46 3.71 -18.00
CA ALA A 158 2.34 4.12 -19.11
C ALA A 158 3.14 5.40 -18.81
N GLY A 159 2.81 6.14 -17.76
CA GLY A 159 3.35 7.46 -17.45
C GLY A 159 4.39 7.55 -16.35
N GLY A 160 4.65 6.51 -15.60
CA GLY A 160 5.81 6.42 -14.73
C GLY A 160 5.58 6.67 -13.24
N GLY A 161 4.49 6.27 -12.65
CA GLY A 161 4.32 6.18 -11.20
C GLY A 161 5.39 5.30 -10.54
N SER A 162 5.52 5.37 -9.22
CA SER A 162 6.45 4.53 -8.48
C SER A 162 5.78 3.86 -7.28
N LEU A 163 6.32 2.71 -6.87
CA LEU A 163 5.93 2.01 -5.66
C LEU A 163 7.14 1.93 -4.73
N THR A 164 7.00 2.49 -3.53
CA THR A 164 7.98 2.39 -2.47
C THR A 164 7.40 1.62 -1.30
N LEU A 165 8.06 0.55 -0.90
CA LEU A 165 7.74 -0.27 0.27
C LEU A 165 8.95 -0.23 1.19
N SER A 166 8.92 0.57 2.26
CA SER A 166 10.08 0.80 3.12
C SER A 166 10.16 -0.18 4.29
N GLY A 167 9.03 -0.70 4.75
CA GLY A 167 8.96 -1.63 5.87
C GLY A 167 8.58 -3.06 5.48
N ASN A 168 8.73 -3.99 6.41
CA ASN A 168 8.37 -5.40 6.21
C ASN A 168 6.86 -5.56 6.02
N ILE A 169 6.47 -6.66 5.38
CA ILE A 169 5.06 -7.00 5.13
C ILE A 169 4.71 -8.23 5.96
N GLY A 170 3.69 -8.11 6.83
CA GLY A 170 3.21 -9.19 7.67
C GLY A 170 4.19 -9.60 8.77
N ASP A 171 5.05 -8.69 9.22
CA ASP A 171 6.04 -8.97 10.28
C ASP A 171 5.37 -9.07 11.66
N GLY A 172 4.35 -8.28 11.92
CA GLY A 172 3.56 -8.30 13.15
C GLY A 172 2.39 -9.28 13.08
N VAL A 173 1.50 -9.07 12.13
CA VAL A 173 0.35 -9.94 11.84
C VAL A 173 0.33 -10.23 10.35
N ALA A 174 0.29 -11.50 9.99
CA ALA A 174 0.32 -11.93 8.61
C ALA A 174 -0.89 -11.44 7.81
N LEU A 175 -0.68 -11.07 6.55
CA LEU A 175 -1.75 -10.90 5.59
C LEU A 175 -2.34 -12.26 5.17
N SER A 176 -3.60 -12.28 4.77
CA SER A 176 -4.21 -13.47 4.16
C SER A 176 -3.76 -13.67 2.73
N SER A 177 -3.60 -12.59 1.97
CA SER A 177 -2.99 -12.62 0.64
C SER A 177 -2.39 -11.27 0.28
N LEU A 178 -1.41 -11.30 -0.64
CA LEU A 178 -0.79 -10.11 -1.20
C LEU A 178 -0.73 -10.21 -2.73
N LYS A 179 -1.20 -9.16 -3.41
CA LYS A 179 -1.00 -9.01 -4.83
C LYS A 179 -0.42 -7.63 -5.15
N ILE A 180 0.69 -7.60 -5.86
CA ILE A 180 1.29 -6.37 -6.38
C ILE A 180 1.29 -6.49 -7.91
N ASN A 181 0.57 -5.61 -8.57
CA ASN A 181 0.43 -5.60 -10.02
C ASN A 181 0.90 -4.25 -10.58
N ALA A 182 2.05 -4.27 -11.23
CA ALA A 182 2.56 -3.12 -11.97
C ALA A 182 2.30 -3.35 -13.45
N THR A 183 1.19 -2.86 -13.98
CA THR A 183 0.62 -3.34 -15.24
C THR A 183 1.12 -2.67 -16.49
N ALA A 184 1.62 -1.45 -16.42
CA ALA A 184 2.12 -0.74 -17.60
C ALA A 184 3.19 0.27 -17.19
N GLY A 185 4.27 0.39 -17.94
CA GLY A 185 5.34 1.34 -17.67
C GLY A 185 6.62 0.70 -17.12
N ASN A 186 7.62 1.52 -16.86
CA ASN A 186 8.93 1.09 -16.39
C ASN A 186 9.01 1.04 -14.86
N LEU A 187 7.99 0.50 -14.20
CA LEU A 187 7.97 0.50 -12.75
C LEU A 187 8.99 -0.51 -12.21
N ALA A 188 10.12 -0.01 -11.75
CA ALA A 188 11.03 -0.79 -10.91
C ALA A 188 10.62 -0.58 -9.46
N PHE A 189 10.45 -1.64 -8.69
CA PHE A 189 10.15 -1.56 -7.28
C PHE A 189 10.94 -2.59 -6.47
N THR A 190 11.08 -2.29 -5.19
CA THR A 190 11.77 -3.17 -4.25
C THR A 190 10.75 -3.83 -3.33
N VAL A 191 10.78 -5.14 -3.26
CA VAL A 191 10.02 -5.93 -2.28
C VAL A 191 10.89 -6.08 -1.04
N PRO A 192 10.47 -5.57 0.11
CA PRO A 192 11.18 -5.78 1.37
C PRO A 192 11.00 -7.21 1.87
N GLN A 193 11.29 -7.45 3.13
CA GLN A 193 11.01 -8.74 3.75
C GLN A 193 9.50 -8.98 3.86
N ILE A 194 9.05 -10.19 3.52
CA ILE A 194 7.70 -10.68 3.77
C ILE A 194 7.80 -11.67 4.94
N GLY A 195 7.16 -11.33 6.05
CA GLY A 195 7.31 -12.03 7.33
C GLY A 195 8.43 -11.47 8.20
N GLY A 196 8.58 -12.02 9.38
CA GLY A 196 9.58 -11.62 10.36
C GLY A 196 10.14 -12.83 11.10
N GLY A 197 11.45 -13.11 10.95
CA GLY A 197 12.09 -14.22 11.61
C GLY A 197 11.48 -15.58 11.23
N ASP A 198 10.78 -16.23 12.16
CA ASP A 198 10.11 -17.52 11.94
C ASP A 198 8.61 -17.37 11.62
N ALA A 199 8.10 -16.15 11.50
CA ALA A 199 6.70 -15.87 11.25
C ALA A 199 6.39 -15.74 9.76
N VAL A 200 5.36 -16.46 9.29
CA VAL A 200 4.82 -16.32 7.92
C VAL A 200 4.26 -14.93 7.74
N GLY A 201 4.70 -14.21 6.72
CA GLY A 201 4.21 -12.85 6.45
C GLY A 201 2.90 -12.80 5.69
N VAL A 202 2.64 -13.82 4.88
CA VAL A 202 1.38 -13.98 4.14
C VAL A 202 0.95 -15.43 4.23
N THR A 203 -0.20 -15.70 4.85
CA THR A 203 -0.68 -17.07 5.06
C THR A 203 -1.17 -17.75 3.80
N GLY A 204 -1.70 -16.99 2.84
CA GLY A 204 -2.14 -17.47 1.54
C GLY A 204 -1.15 -17.18 0.44
N ASN A 205 -1.65 -16.80 -0.73
CA ASN A 205 -0.84 -16.59 -1.92
C ASN A 205 -0.23 -15.18 -1.97
N VAL A 206 0.97 -15.12 -2.54
CA VAL A 206 1.61 -13.87 -2.97
C VAL A 206 1.77 -13.90 -4.48
N ASP A 207 1.25 -12.88 -5.15
CA ASP A 207 1.35 -12.70 -6.60
C ASP A 207 1.97 -11.32 -6.87
N ILE A 208 3.20 -11.31 -7.38
CA ILE A 208 3.95 -10.10 -7.68
C ILE A 208 4.21 -10.07 -9.18
N GLY A 209 3.62 -9.11 -9.87
CA GLY A 209 3.72 -8.99 -11.32
C GLY A 209 4.23 -7.63 -11.77
N ASN A 210 5.07 -7.64 -12.80
CA ASN A 210 5.48 -6.45 -13.52
C ASN A 210 5.43 -6.75 -15.02
N ALA A 211 4.43 -6.24 -15.70
CA ALA A 211 4.24 -6.47 -17.14
C ALA A 211 5.13 -5.57 -18.01
N ALA A 212 5.81 -4.60 -17.40
CA ALA A 212 6.64 -3.62 -18.09
C ALA A 212 8.14 -3.88 -17.93
N SER A 213 8.96 -2.94 -18.32
CA SER A 213 10.43 -3.12 -18.40
C SER A 213 11.18 -2.94 -17.07
N GLY A 214 10.51 -2.64 -15.96
CA GLY A 214 11.14 -2.42 -14.65
C GLY A 214 11.55 -3.73 -13.96
N ALA A 215 12.61 -3.68 -13.17
CA ALA A 215 13.06 -4.82 -12.38
C ALA A 215 12.30 -4.94 -11.06
N ILE A 216 11.98 -6.17 -10.65
CA ILE A 216 11.51 -6.46 -9.30
C ILE A 216 12.74 -6.80 -8.46
N THR A 217 13.02 -5.97 -7.45
CA THR A 217 14.17 -6.15 -6.56
C THR A 217 13.71 -6.70 -5.21
N PHE A 218 14.32 -7.78 -4.77
CA PHE A 218 14.09 -8.36 -3.45
C PHE A 218 15.24 -7.96 -2.53
N SER A 219 14.95 -7.17 -1.50
CA SER A 219 15.94 -6.63 -0.57
C SER A 219 15.95 -7.30 0.81
N GLY A 220 14.98 -8.16 1.08
CA GLY A 220 14.92 -8.91 2.34
C GLY A 220 16.20 -9.70 2.60
N THR A 221 16.63 -9.78 3.84
CA THR A 221 17.88 -10.44 4.26
C THR A 221 17.63 -11.51 5.31
N GLY A 222 18.45 -12.57 5.27
CA GLY A 222 18.43 -13.62 6.29
C GLY A 222 17.51 -14.78 6.00
N THR A 223 17.27 -15.60 7.01
CA THR A 223 16.35 -16.73 6.95
C THR A 223 14.91 -16.20 6.82
N ASN A 224 14.13 -16.84 5.93
CA ASN A 224 12.74 -16.46 5.67
C ASN A 224 12.59 -15.00 5.22
N ALA A 225 13.47 -14.51 4.36
CA ALA A 225 13.36 -13.17 3.79
C ALA A 225 12.05 -12.97 3.01
N LEU A 226 11.52 -14.05 2.43
CA LEU A 226 10.18 -14.11 1.84
C LEU A 226 9.49 -15.37 2.36
N ASP A 227 8.64 -15.23 3.38
CA ASP A 227 7.93 -16.36 4.01
C ASP A 227 6.43 -16.32 3.67
N VAL A 228 6.00 -17.26 2.83
CA VAL A 228 4.66 -17.35 2.25
C VAL A 228 4.07 -18.73 2.54
N GLY A 229 2.93 -18.78 3.22
CA GLY A 229 2.22 -20.02 3.52
C GLY A 229 1.55 -20.67 2.31
N GLY A 230 1.21 -19.88 1.30
CA GLY A 230 0.64 -20.36 0.03
C GLY A 230 1.66 -20.43 -1.09
N VAL A 231 1.21 -20.12 -2.30
CA VAL A 231 2.04 -20.07 -3.51
C VAL A 231 2.65 -18.67 -3.65
N LEU A 232 3.96 -18.60 -3.83
CA LEU A 232 4.63 -17.39 -4.27
C LEU A 232 4.79 -17.42 -5.80
N THR A 233 4.15 -16.50 -6.49
CA THR A 233 4.31 -16.30 -7.92
C THR A 233 4.92 -14.94 -8.19
N VAL A 234 6.01 -14.90 -8.93
CA VAL A 234 6.63 -13.65 -9.37
C VAL A 234 6.72 -13.66 -10.89
N THR A 235 6.06 -12.72 -11.53
CA THR A 235 6.03 -12.60 -13.00
C THR A 235 6.81 -11.36 -13.42
N GLY A 236 7.90 -11.58 -14.14
CA GLY A 236 8.73 -10.52 -14.70
C GLY A 236 8.30 -10.10 -16.09
N ASN A 237 8.95 -9.07 -16.59
CA ASN A 237 8.63 -8.38 -17.84
C ASN A 237 9.26 -8.99 -19.11
N GLY A 238 9.95 -10.13 -19.01
CA GLY A 238 10.67 -10.74 -20.14
C GLY A 238 12.08 -10.18 -20.39
N GLY A 239 12.54 -9.20 -19.61
CA GLY A 239 13.89 -8.63 -19.73
C GLY A 239 14.96 -9.44 -18.99
N ALA A 240 16.23 -9.27 -19.38
CA ALA A 240 17.37 -9.96 -18.76
C ALA A 240 17.60 -9.62 -17.28
N THR A 241 17.02 -8.55 -16.77
CA THR A 241 17.15 -8.10 -15.38
C THR A 241 15.79 -8.02 -14.67
N ALA A 242 14.85 -8.89 -15.06
CA ALA A 242 13.49 -8.87 -14.52
C ALA A 242 13.44 -9.09 -13.00
N PHE A 243 14.37 -9.89 -12.46
CA PHE A 243 14.46 -10.19 -11.03
C PHE A 243 15.85 -9.88 -10.49
N GLN A 244 15.93 -9.23 -9.36
CA GLN A 244 17.17 -8.93 -8.65
C GLN A 244 17.05 -9.28 -7.18
N PHE A 245 18.07 -9.92 -6.61
CA PHE A 245 18.18 -10.19 -5.19
C PHE A 245 19.37 -9.39 -4.64
N THR A 246 19.12 -8.41 -3.80
CA THR A 246 20.15 -7.53 -3.22
C THR A 246 20.39 -7.82 -1.75
N GLY A 247 19.52 -8.59 -1.12
CA GLY A 247 19.66 -9.03 0.26
C GLY A 247 20.83 -9.99 0.48
N THR A 248 21.30 -10.10 1.71
CA THR A 248 22.36 -11.04 2.11
C THR A 248 21.73 -12.32 2.64
N ASN A 249 22.13 -13.49 2.12
CA ASN A 249 21.57 -14.80 2.52
C ASN A 249 20.04 -14.86 2.39
N VAL A 250 19.51 -14.47 1.24
CA VAL A 250 18.08 -14.46 0.98
C VAL A 250 17.54 -15.89 0.97
N GLU A 251 16.71 -16.23 1.93
CA GLU A 251 15.94 -17.46 1.94
C GLU A 251 14.50 -17.18 1.54
N ILE A 252 13.97 -17.99 0.62
CA ILE A 252 12.60 -17.86 0.11
C ILE A 252 11.86 -19.14 0.47
N ARG A 253 10.75 -18.99 1.16
CA ARG A 253 9.84 -20.06 1.53
C ARG A 253 8.47 -19.83 0.92
N GLY A 254 7.93 -20.83 0.27
CA GLY A 254 6.56 -20.88 -0.22
C GLY A 254 6.01 -22.28 -0.01
N ASP A 255 5.16 -22.47 1.00
CA ASP A 255 4.67 -23.81 1.38
C ASP A 255 3.82 -24.45 0.29
N GLY A 256 3.11 -23.64 -0.51
CA GLY A 256 2.35 -24.09 -1.68
C GLY A 256 3.15 -24.19 -2.98
N GLY A 257 4.38 -23.68 -2.99
CA GLY A 257 5.25 -23.65 -4.16
C GLY A 257 5.79 -22.27 -4.47
N ILE A 258 6.84 -22.22 -5.31
CA ILE A 258 7.48 -20.98 -5.72
C ILE A 258 7.61 -20.99 -7.24
N ALA A 259 7.17 -19.93 -7.92
CA ALA A 259 7.30 -19.76 -9.36
C ALA A 259 7.87 -18.37 -9.68
N PHE A 260 9.00 -18.34 -10.33
CA PHE A 260 9.53 -17.14 -11.00
C PHE A 260 9.33 -17.31 -12.50
N VAL A 261 8.42 -16.52 -13.05
CA VAL A 261 8.05 -16.57 -14.46
C VAL A 261 8.55 -15.31 -15.14
N ASN A 262 9.52 -15.45 -16.02
CA ASN A 262 9.88 -14.34 -16.89
C ASN A 262 8.84 -14.26 -18.01
N GLY A 263 8.21 -13.11 -18.22
CA GLY A 263 7.19 -12.93 -19.24
C GLY A 263 7.73 -13.27 -20.62
N SER A 264 6.85 -13.56 -21.57
CA SER A 264 7.20 -14.04 -22.91
C SER A 264 7.91 -12.97 -23.77
N GLY A 265 9.11 -12.60 -23.38
CA GLY A 265 10.11 -12.20 -24.36
C GLY A 265 10.47 -13.47 -25.13
N THR A 266 10.54 -13.41 -26.44
CA THR A 266 11.05 -14.49 -27.29
C THR A 266 12.44 -14.88 -26.82
N ASP A 267 12.49 -15.87 -25.93
CA ASP A 267 13.72 -16.56 -25.60
C ASP A 267 14.00 -17.52 -26.77
N ASP A 268 14.83 -17.06 -27.72
CA ASP A 268 15.52 -17.89 -28.67
C ASP A 268 16.86 -18.37 -28.08
#